data_69b496707871218b0f33b362a4b5bdc9
#
_entry.id   69b496707871218b0f33b362a4b5bdc9
#
_cell.length_a   1.000
_cell.length_b   1.000
_cell.length_c   1.000
_cell.angle_alpha   90.00
_cell.angle_beta   90.00
_cell.angle_gamma   90.00
#
_symmetry.space_group_name_H-M   'P 1'
#
loop_
_entity.id
_entity.type
_entity.pdbx_description
1 polymer ?
#
loop_
_entity_poly.entity_id
_entity_poly.type
_entity_poly.pdbx_seq_one_letter_code
_entity_poly.pdbx_strand_id
1 'polypeptide(L)'
;MITPNNHVAEMQGLYGPFTLAERVVQKIWLRGDFDRTRLALVDGRPLEIRHAGVWNLLGGPDFRGAQLVIGGERIIGDVEVHFHVTDWRAHRHEMDRAYDNVALHVVLFPPSLGERPARRGDDREIPTLVLLPLLHRDLEETASDDALETITARDEWEKFADLAAVPAAELAGLLRQKAAGRWRQKGCFAQLRIKRVGWGMAAHCTALEILGYRHNRAAMLAVAAKYPLEAWGVGCDVASIYAESGAIWQTQGVRPANHPQARLRQYQAWVVARPDWPDRLLQLVKTLPTGGLEATPTKLARQAFGLAKLRETFARDIAGDAVGGTRLDNLVCDGFLPLITAQTGEDAGMIWFHWFLGDVPEQVRTALPKLGVAGRGSGQALCHGWGQGMLAWILEQATRASRSTGENLPGA
;
A
#
# COMPACT_ATOMS: atom_id res chain seq x y z
N MET A 1 -2.72 12.05 -31.24
CA MET A 1 -2.66 11.85 -29.77
C MET A 1 -2.18 10.42 -29.55
N ILE A 2 -0.91 10.26 -29.18
CA ILE A 2 -0.34 8.94 -28.85
C ILE A 2 -0.79 8.67 -27.42
N THR A 3 -1.75 7.76 -27.23
CA THR A 3 -2.09 7.24 -25.89
C THR A 3 -0.84 6.57 -25.33
N PRO A 4 -0.40 6.91 -24.10
CA PRO A 4 0.68 6.18 -23.48
C PRO A 4 0.31 4.70 -23.43
N ASN A 5 1.22 3.86 -23.87
CA ASN A 5 1.08 2.41 -23.89
C ASN A 5 0.98 1.91 -22.45
N ASN A 6 -0.24 1.80 -21.93
CA ASN A 6 -0.48 1.39 -20.55
C ASN A 6 -0.53 -0.14 -20.54
N HIS A 7 0.65 -0.77 -20.58
CA HIS A 7 0.75 -2.22 -20.50
C HIS A 7 0.16 -2.71 -19.19
N VAL A 8 -0.79 -3.64 -19.26
CA VAL A 8 -1.53 -4.19 -18.12
C VAL A 8 -1.38 -5.70 -18.14
N ALA A 9 -1.01 -6.27 -17.01
CA ALA A 9 -0.90 -7.71 -16.82
C ALA A 9 -1.89 -8.20 -15.76
N GLU A 10 -2.49 -9.37 -15.99
CA GLU A 10 -3.26 -10.09 -14.99
C GLU A 10 -2.33 -11.03 -14.21
N MET A 11 -2.37 -10.94 -12.89
CA MET A 11 -1.51 -11.72 -11.99
C MET A 11 -2.35 -12.50 -11.00
N GLN A 12 -1.84 -13.65 -10.58
CA GLN A 12 -2.46 -14.43 -9.51
C GLN A 12 -2.12 -13.81 -8.17
N GLY A 13 -3.14 -13.53 -7.36
CA GLY A 13 -3.01 -13.05 -6.00
C GLY A 13 -3.60 -14.05 -5.00
N LEU A 14 -3.54 -13.71 -3.71
CA LEU A 14 -4.08 -14.53 -2.63
C LEU A 14 -5.59 -14.79 -2.73
N TYR A 15 -6.31 -13.87 -3.37
CA TYR A 15 -7.78 -13.91 -3.52
C TYR A 15 -8.23 -14.04 -4.97
N GLY A 16 -7.36 -14.51 -5.82
CA GLY A 16 -7.60 -14.65 -7.25
C GLY A 16 -6.86 -13.61 -8.07
N PRO A 17 -7.08 -13.59 -9.38
CA PRO A 17 -6.34 -12.73 -10.30
C PRO A 17 -6.64 -11.25 -10.03
N PHE A 18 -5.59 -10.43 -10.05
CA PHE A 18 -5.66 -8.97 -9.99
C PHE A 18 -4.92 -8.35 -11.17
N THR A 19 -5.27 -7.13 -11.50
CA THR A 19 -4.69 -6.41 -12.62
C THR A 19 -3.60 -5.46 -12.12
N LEU A 20 -2.42 -5.52 -12.75
CA LEU A 20 -1.30 -4.63 -12.50
C LEU A 20 -0.95 -3.87 -13.77
N ALA A 21 -0.94 -2.55 -13.70
CA ALA A 21 -0.43 -1.71 -14.77
C ALA A 21 1.06 -1.47 -14.58
N GLU A 22 1.83 -1.43 -15.66
CA GLU A 22 3.27 -1.14 -15.66
C GLU A 22 3.57 0.18 -14.95
N ARG A 23 2.66 1.15 -15.07
CA ARG A 23 2.70 2.42 -14.31
C ARG A 23 2.80 2.23 -12.79
N VAL A 24 2.29 1.14 -12.23
CA VAL A 24 2.46 0.83 -10.79
C VAL A 24 3.92 0.51 -10.50
N VAL A 25 4.59 -0.23 -11.37
CA VAL A 25 6.03 -0.56 -11.24
C VAL A 25 6.86 0.71 -11.38
N GLN A 26 6.52 1.60 -12.32
CA GLN A 26 7.14 2.92 -12.47
C GLN A 26 6.99 3.75 -11.18
N LYS A 27 5.81 3.74 -10.52
CA LYS A 27 5.61 4.42 -9.24
C LYS A 27 6.42 3.80 -8.10
N ILE A 28 6.54 2.47 -8.07
CA ILE A 28 7.40 1.76 -7.12
C ILE A 28 8.85 2.24 -7.27
N TRP A 29 9.37 2.30 -8.49
CA TRP A 29 10.70 2.83 -8.79
C TRP A 29 10.85 4.28 -8.36
N LEU A 30 9.94 5.15 -8.78
CA LEU A 30 9.97 6.59 -8.48
C LEU A 30 10.00 6.87 -6.97
N ARG A 31 9.20 6.14 -6.21
CA ARG A 31 9.05 6.31 -4.76
C ARG A 31 10.15 5.61 -3.96
N GLY A 32 10.88 4.69 -4.59
CA GLY A 32 11.83 3.83 -3.90
C GLY A 32 11.15 2.87 -2.93
N ASP A 33 9.97 2.35 -3.31
CA ASP A 33 9.12 1.50 -2.47
C ASP A 33 9.65 0.06 -2.39
N PHE A 34 10.98 -0.08 -2.21
CA PHE A 34 11.69 -1.36 -2.14
C PHE A 34 12.97 -1.24 -1.29
N ASP A 35 13.51 -2.38 -0.88
CA ASP A 35 14.72 -2.46 -0.05
C ASP A 35 15.95 -1.99 -0.83
N ARG A 36 16.40 -0.77 -0.53
CA ARG A 36 17.57 -0.15 -1.16
C ARG A 36 18.89 -0.59 -0.56
N THR A 37 18.86 -1.33 0.54
CA THR A 37 20.09 -1.82 1.21
C THR A 37 20.68 -3.06 0.56
N ARG A 38 19.87 -3.77 -0.25
CA ARG A 38 20.23 -5.02 -0.92
C ARG A 38 20.24 -4.91 -2.45
N LEU A 39 20.49 -3.72 -2.98
CA LEU A 39 20.46 -3.51 -4.42
C LEU A 39 21.65 -4.21 -5.09
N ALA A 40 21.32 -5.20 -5.89
CA ALA A 40 22.26 -5.85 -6.80
C ALA A 40 21.58 -6.09 -8.16
N LEU A 41 22.33 -5.92 -9.21
CA LEU A 41 21.91 -6.23 -10.58
C LEU A 41 21.89 -7.75 -10.81
N VAL A 42 21.23 -8.18 -11.88
CA VAL A 42 21.18 -9.60 -12.28
C VAL A 42 22.58 -10.20 -12.47
N ASP A 43 23.54 -9.41 -12.91
CA ASP A 43 24.94 -9.81 -13.07
C ASP A 43 25.78 -9.78 -11.77
N GLY A 44 25.15 -9.47 -10.64
CA GLY A 44 25.75 -9.44 -9.30
C GLY A 44 26.46 -8.14 -8.95
N ARG A 45 26.58 -7.16 -9.84
CA ARG A 45 27.17 -5.86 -9.52
C ARG A 45 26.30 -5.10 -8.51
N PRO A 46 26.90 -4.45 -7.50
CA PRO A 46 26.16 -3.59 -6.59
C PRO A 46 25.63 -2.34 -7.31
N LEU A 47 24.43 -1.92 -6.91
CA LEU A 47 23.76 -0.72 -7.42
C LEU A 47 23.48 0.25 -6.26
N GLU A 48 23.81 1.52 -6.43
CA GLU A 48 23.33 2.63 -5.58
C GLU A 48 22.51 3.59 -6.44
N ILE A 49 21.30 3.93 -5.97
CA ILE A 49 20.42 4.90 -6.64
C ILE A 49 20.54 6.23 -5.90
N ARG A 50 21.19 7.21 -6.50
CA ARG A 50 21.29 8.58 -5.98
C ARG A 50 20.08 9.41 -6.35
N HIS A 51 19.63 9.25 -7.61
CA HIS A 51 18.43 9.89 -8.13
C HIS A 51 17.73 8.94 -9.12
N ALA A 52 16.43 8.73 -8.96
CA ALA A 52 15.66 7.80 -9.79
C ALA A 52 15.46 8.29 -11.25
N GLY A 53 15.76 9.53 -11.53
CA GLY A 53 15.42 10.21 -12.76
C GLY A 53 14.15 11.05 -12.64
N VAL A 54 13.85 11.80 -13.69
CA VAL A 54 12.59 12.56 -13.83
C VAL A 54 11.60 11.70 -14.60
N TRP A 55 10.45 11.44 -14.02
CA TRP A 55 9.41 10.62 -14.66
C TRP A 55 8.92 11.26 -15.95
N ASN A 56 9.09 10.55 -17.06
CA ASN A 56 8.69 10.95 -18.38
C ASN A 56 7.33 10.31 -18.73
N LEU A 57 6.31 11.13 -18.84
CA LEU A 57 4.95 10.70 -19.21
C LEU A 57 4.67 10.77 -20.72
N LEU A 58 5.72 11.10 -21.51
CA LEU A 58 5.68 11.21 -22.97
C LEU A 58 6.44 10.02 -23.58
N GLY A 59 6.66 10.03 -24.87
CA GLY A 59 7.43 8.98 -25.55
C GLY A 59 8.93 8.97 -25.18
N GLY A 60 9.57 7.80 -25.29
CA GLY A 60 10.94 7.51 -24.89
C GLY A 60 11.01 6.91 -23.48
N PRO A 61 12.23 6.80 -22.90
CA PRO A 61 12.44 6.13 -21.62
C PRO A 61 11.57 6.69 -20.48
N ASP A 62 11.13 5.82 -19.60
CA ASP A 62 10.23 6.15 -18.46
C ASP A 62 10.81 7.20 -17.52
N PHE A 63 12.11 7.14 -17.28
CA PHE A 63 12.80 8.12 -16.42
C PHE A 63 14.04 8.65 -17.11
N ARG A 64 14.19 9.98 -17.10
CA ARG A 64 15.33 10.66 -17.71
C ARG A 64 16.29 11.19 -16.66
N GLY A 65 17.59 11.07 -16.94
CA GLY A 65 18.65 11.67 -16.14
C GLY A 65 18.78 11.07 -14.74
N ALA A 66 18.58 9.77 -14.60
CA ALA A 66 18.85 9.06 -13.35
C ALA A 66 20.35 9.13 -13.00
N GLN A 67 20.65 9.20 -11.70
CA GLN A 67 22.02 9.20 -11.17
C GLN A 67 22.25 7.90 -10.39
N LEU A 68 23.08 7.05 -10.92
CA LEU A 68 23.32 5.69 -10.45
C LEU A 68 24.81 5.49 -10.13
N VAL A 69 25.13 4.55 -9.23
CA VAL A 69 26.49 4.02 -9.08
C VAL A 69 26.38 2.51 -9.27
N ILE A 70 26.99 2.01 -10.33
CA ILE A 70 26.97 0.59 -10.73
C ILE A 70 28.39 0.03 -10.62
N GLY A 71 28.59 -0.95 -9.73
CA GLY A 71 29.92 -1.52 -9.52
C GLY A 71 30.98 -0.51 -9.05
N GLY A 72 30.55 0.60 -8.42
CA GLY A 72 31.42 1.69 -7.98
C GLY A 72 31.60 2.83 -8.99
N GLU A 73 31.12 2.66 -10.23
CA GLU A 73 31.21 3.68 -11.27
C GLU A 73 29.95 4.57 -11.28
N ARG A 74 30.12 5.90 -11.34
CA ARG A 74 29.01 6.85 -11.43
C ARG A 74 28.52 6.95 -12.87
N ILE A 75 27.22 6.74 -13.06
CA ILE A 75 26.55 6.78 -14.36
C ILE A 75 25.38 7.74 -14.28
N ILE A 76 25.26 8.61 -15.28
CA ILE A 76 24.05 9.40 -15.52
C ILE A 76 23.44 8.90 -16.82
N GLY A 77 22.19 8.49 -16.78
CA GLY A 77 21.50 7.98 -17.95
C GLY A 77 20.00 7.82 -17.66
N ASP A 78 19.29 7.19 -18.58
CA ASP A 78 17.86 7.01 -18.49
C ASP A 78 17.54 5.63 -17.92
N VAL A 79 16.31 5.45 -17.42
CA VAL A 79 15.82 4.19 -16.88
C VAL A 79 14.52 3.82 -17.58
N GLU A 80 14.45 2.55 -17.98
CA GLU A 80 13.24 1.95 -18.52
C GLU A 80 12.70 0.88 -17.57
N VAL A 81 11.38 0.81 -17.42
CA VAL A 81 10.70 -0.07 -16.45
C VAL A 81 9.70 -0.96 -17.16
N HIS A 82 9.81 -2.28 -16.97
CA HIS A 82 8.94 -3.29 -17.58
C HIS A 82 8.52 -4.36 -16.57
N PHE A 83 7.60 -5.23 -16.95
CA PHE A 83 7.32 -6.44 -16.18
C PHE A 83 8.43 -7.49 -16.36
N HIS A 84 8.84 -7.73 -17.61
CA HIS A 84 9.81 -8.76 -17.97
C HIS A 84 10.95 -8.18 -18.81
N VAL A 85 12.09 -8.86 -18.78
CA VAL A 85 13.25 -8.47 -19.60
C VAL A 85 12.96 -8.55 -21.10
N THR A 86 12.06 -9.45 -21.51
CA THR A 86 11.63 -9.64 -22.89
C THR A 86 10.84 -8.49 -23.46
N ASP A 87 10.21 -7.66 -22.60
CA ASP A 87 9.37 -6.54 -23.02
C ASP A 87 10.18 -5.48 -23.75
N TRP A 88 11.48 -5.36 -23.45
CA TRP A 88 12.40 -4.51 -24.19
C TRP A 88 12.36 -4.75 -25.70
N ARG A 89 12.41 -6.04 -26.11
CA ARG A 89 12.36 -6.44 -27.52
C ARG A 89 10.93 -6.41 -28.06
N ALA A 90 9.95 -6.77 -27.24
CA ALA A 90 8.55 -6.71 -27.64
C ALA A 90 8.15 -5.27 -28.03
N HIS A 91 8.70 -4.27 -27.36
CA HIS A 91 8.49 -2.85 -27.64
C HIS A 91 9.50 -2.28 -28.68
N ARG A 92 10.48 -3.08 -29.15
CA ARG A 92 11.50 -2.72 -30.15
C ARG A 92 12.38 -1.54 -29.74
N HIS A 93 12.66 -1.42 -28.43
CA HIS A 93 13.47 -0.30 -27.92
C HIS A 93 14.92 -0.31 -28.42
N GLU A 94 15.46 -1.48 -28.78
CA GLU A 94 16.78 -1.60 -29.40
C GLU A 94 16.88 -0.93 -30.78
N MET A 95 15.74 -0.64 -31.41
CA MET A 95 15.69 0.04 -32.72
C MET A 95 15.37 1.53 -32.63
N ASP A 96 15.05 2.03 -31.44
CA ASP A 96 14.67 3.42 -31.20
C ASP A 96 15.82 4.21 -30.52
N ARG A 97 16.35 5.20 -31.24
CA ARG A 97 17.42 6.08 -30.73
C ARG A 97 17.06 6.83 -29.44
N ALA A 98 15.79 7.01 -29.15
CA ALA A 98 15.36 7.60 -27.88
C ALA A 98 15.85 6.81 -26.66
N TYR A 99 16.13 5.51 -26.83
CA TYR A 99 16.58 4.59 -25.77
C TYR A 99 18.11 4.38 -25.73
N ASP A 100 18.87 5.04 -26.60
CA ASP A 100 20.34 4.89 -26.67
C ASP A 100 21.05 5.33 -25.37
N ASN A 101 20.41 6.19 -24.57
CA ASN A 101 20.94 6.67 -23.28
C ASN A 101 20.47 5.86 -22.07
N VAL A 102 19.71 4.75 -22.26
CA VAL A 102 19.23 3.93 -21.15
C VAL A 102 20.41 3.23 -20.47
N ALA A 103 20.62 3.56 -19.20
CA ALA A 103 21.70 3.05 -18.36
C ALA A 103 21.26 1.89 -17.44
N LEU A 104 19.96 1.75 -17.20
CA LEU A 104 19.40 0.72 -16.35
C LEU A 104 18.03 0.26 -16.88
N HIS A 105 17.85 -1.05 -16.98
CA HIS A 105 16.57 -1.69 -17.22
C HIS A 105 16.03 -2.25 -15.91
N VAL A 106 14.91 -1.74 -15.45
CA VAL A 106 14.25 -2.19 -14.22
C VAL A 106 13.11 -3.12 -14.60
N VAL A 107 13.11 -4.33 -14.08
CA VAL A 107 12.04 -5.30 -14.34
C VAL A 107 11.39 -5.76 -13.03
N LEU A 108 10.11 -6.05 -13.10
CA LEU A 108 9.40 -6.55 -11.93
C LEU A 108 9.78 -8.01 -11.64
N PHE A 109 9.74 -8.88 -12.66
CA PHE A 109 9.99 -10.31 -12.52
C PHE A 109 11.42 -10.68 -12.89
N PRO A 110 11.99 -11.68 -12.18
CA PRO A 110 13.30 -12.19 -12.54
C PRO A 110 13.29 -12.80 -13.95
N PRO A 111 14.37 -12.65 -14.73
CA PRO A 111 14.52 -13.31 -16.01
C PRO A 111 14.39 -14.83 -15.86
N SER A 112 13.73 -15.47 -16.82
CA SER A 112 13.68 -16.93 -16.91
C SER A 112 15.03 -17.48 -17.35
N LEU A 113 15.26 -18.77 -17.09
CA LEU A 113 16.50 -19.42 -17.50
C LEU A 113 16.67 -19.36 -19.03
N GLY A 114 17.78 -18.77 -19.49
CA GLY A 114 18.09 -18.60 -20.91
C GLY A 114 17.56 -17.33 -21.56
N GLU A 115 16.83 -16.49 -20.85
CA GLU A 115 16.46 -15.16 -21.34
C GLU A 115 17.70 -14.26 -21.45
N ARG A 116 17.80 -13.55 -22.56
CA ARG A 116 18.94 -12.66 -22.83
C ARG A 116 18.65 -11.27 -22.25
N PRO A 117 19.67 -10.60 -21.69
CA PRO A 117 19.54 -9.23 -21.22
C PRO A 117 19.11 -8.30 -22.33
N ALA A 118 18.52 -7.17 -21.97
CA ALA A 118 18.21 -6.09 -22.89
C ALA A 118 19.49 -5.51 -23.48
N ARG A 119 19.43 -5.09 -24.75
CA ARG A 119 20.57 -4.45 -25.46
C ARG A 119 20.12 -3.17 -26.12
N ARG A 120 20.99 -2.17 -26.13
CA ARG A 120 20.79 -0.93 -26.89
C ARG A 120 21.06 -1.14 -28.38
N GLY A 121 20.77 -0.13 -29.18
CA GLY A 121 21.06 -0.15 -30.62
C GLY A 121 22.53 -0.31 -30.97
N ASP A 122 23.47 -0.02 -30.06
CA ASP A 122 24.91 -0.24 -30.19
C ASP A 122 25.36 -1.64 -29.74
N ASP A 123 24.41 -2.54 -29.52
CA ASP A 123 24.60 -3.94 -29.04
C ASP A 123 25.16 -4.08 -27.61
N ARG A 124 25.29 -2.98 -26.87
CA ARG A 124 25.71 -3.04 -25.45
C ARG A 124 24.59 -3.55 -24.56
N GLU A 125 24.94 -4.45 -23.65
CA GLU A 125 24.00 -4.94 -22.64
C GLU A 125 23.61 -3.83 -21.66
N ILE A 126 22.32 -3.78 -21.33
CA ILE A 126 21.81 -2.87 -20.33
C ILE A 126 21.75 -3.59 -18.99
N PRO A 127 22.39 -3.05 -17.95
CA PRO A 127 22.30 -3.59 -16.60
C PRO A 127 20.83 -3.74 -16.17
N THR A 128 20.48 -4.87 -15.56
CA THR A 128 19.08 -5.18 -15.20
C THR A 128 18.94 -5.30 -13.68
N LEU A 129 17.95 -4.57 -13.12
CA LEU A 129 17.51 -4.70 -11.72
C LEU A 129 16.16 -5.39 -11.65
N VAL A 130 16.03 -6.37 -10.73
CA VAL A 130 14.76 -7.05 -10.45
C VAL A 130 14.13 -6.49 -9.18
N LEU A 131 12.90 -6.01 -9.24
CA LEU A 131 12.23 -5.37 -8.10
C LEU A 131 11.47 -6.32 -7.19
N LEU A 132 10.87 -7.38 -7.71
CA LEU A 132 9.95 -8.25 -6.94
C LEU A 132 10.54 -8.75 -5.61
N PRO A 133 11.78 -9.28 -5.55
CA PRO A 133 12.36 -9.76 -4.29
C PRO A 133 12.74 -8.65 -3.31
N LEU A 134 12.71 -7.40 -3.76
CA LEU A 134 13.08 -6.23 -2.98
C LEU A 134 11.85 -5.49 -2.42
N LEU A 135 10.63 -5.84 -2.84
CA LEU A 135 9.42 -5.14 -2.41
C LEU A 135 9.21 -5.27 -0.90
N HIS A 136 8.89 -4.17 -0.24
CA HIS A 136 8.53 -4.15 1.19
C HIS A 136 7.12 -4.70 1.45
N ARG A 137 6.24 -4.62 0.46
CA ARG A 137 4.81 -4.99 0.55
C ARG A 137 4.47 -6.02 -0.53
N ASP A 138 3.38 -6.74 -0.29
CA ASP A 138 2.83 -7.63 -1.31
C ASP A 138 2.34 -6.84 -2.52
N LEU A 139 2.57 -7.38 -3.71
CA LEU A 139 2.29 -6.71 -4.98
C LEU A 139 0.78 -6.45 -5.16
N GLU A 140 -0.06 -7.40 -4.75
CA GLU A 140 -1.52 -7.28 -4.77
C GLU A 140 -2.00 -6.13 -3.87
N GLU A 141 -1.41 -5.96 -2.69
CA GLU A 141 -1.71 -4.85 -1.78
C GLU A 141 -1.30 -3.50 -2.42
N THR A 142 -0.13 -3.45 -3.03
CA THR A 142 0.38 -2.26 -3.73
C THR A 142 -0.52 -1.88 -4.92
N ALA A 143 -0.93 -2.86 -5.73
CA ALA A 143 -1.84 -2.65 -6.86
C ALA A 143 -3.22 -2.15 -6.40
N SER A 144 -3.74 -2.70 -5.30
CA SER A 144 -5.01 -2.26 -4.73
C SER A 144 -4.97 -0.82 -4.24
N ASP A 145 -3.89 -0.42 -3.57
CA ASP A 145 -3.71 0.95 -3.10
C ASP A 145 -3.59 1.93 -4.28
N ASP A 146 -2.84 1.58 -5.33
CA ASP A 146 -2.72 2.41 -6.53
C ASP A 146 -4.04 2.59 -7.27
N ALA A 147 -4.81 1.51 -7.40
CA ALA A 147 -6.14 1.57 -8.01
C ALA A 147 -7.07 2.49 -7.22
N LEU A 148 -7.06 2.40 -5.88
CA LEU A 148 -7.83 3.31 -5.01
C LEU A 148 -7.39 4.76 -5.16
N GLU A 149 -6.08 5.04 -5.21
CA GLU A 149 -5.55 6.38 -5.41
C GLU A 149 -6.00 6.96 -6.75
N THR A 150 -5.94 6.16 -7.81
CA THR A 150 -6.34 6.57 -9.15
C THR A 150 -7.83 6.89 -9.26
N ILE A 151 -8.68 6.07 -8.63
CA ILE A 151 -10.14 6.26 -8.64
C ILE A 151 -10.54 7.48 -7.80
N THR A 152 -9.89 7.69 -6.66
CA THR A 152 -10.20 8.80 -5.77
C THR A 152 -9.74 10.15 -6.30
N ALA A 153 -8.81 10.16 -7.27
CA ALA A 153 -8.38 11.38 -7.96
C ALA A 153 -9.40 11.88 -9.00
N ARG A 154 -10.39 11.06 -9.37
CA ARG A 154 -11.44 11.42 -10.33
C ARG A 154 -12.72 11.76 -9.58
N ASP A 155 -13.20 12.98 -9.71
CA ASP A 155 -14.44 13.48 -9.10
C ASP A 155 -15.65 13.05 -9.95
N GLU A 156 -16.04 11.76 -9.86
CA GLU A 156 -17.12 11.19 -10.67
C GLU A 156 -18.16 10.50 -9.78
N TRP A 157 -19.19 11.25 -9.42
CA TRP A 157 -20.42 10.70 -8.83
C TRP A 157 -21.12 9.69 -9.75
N GLU A 158 -20.98 9.82 -11.08
CA GLU A 158 -21.55 8.92 -12.09
C GLU A 158 -21.18 7.45 -11.85
N LYS A 159 -20.03 7.17 -11.25
CA LYS A 159 -19.60 5.80 -10.92
C LYS A 159 -20.47 5.10 -9.86
N PHE A 160 -21.22 5.86 -9.08
CA PHE A 160 -22.14 5.31 -8.08
C PHE A 160 -23.59 5.24 -8.59
N ALA A 161 -23.88 5.65 -9.84
CA ALA A 161 -25.20 5.65 -10.41
C ALA A 161 -25.81 4.24 -10.44
N ASP A 162 -24.99 3.22 -10.76
CA ASP A 162 -25.40 1.81 -10.76
C ASP A 162 -25.85 1.33 -9.37
N LEU A 163 -25.19 1.83 -8.31
CA LEU A 163 -25.56 1.50 -6.94
C LEU A 163 -26.82 2.22 -6.49
N ALA A 164 -27.11 3.40 -7.04
CA ALA A 164 -28.31 4.17 -6.69
C ALA A 164 -29.60 3.49 -7.16
N ALA A 165 -29.51 2.60 -8.14
CA ALA A 165 -30.64 1.81 -8.63
C ALA A 165 -30.94 0.57 -7.75
N VAL A 166 -30.04 0.19 -6.87
CA VAL A 166 -30.18 -1.00 -5.98
C VAL A 166 -30.94 -0.59 -4.71
N PRO A 167 -31.95 -1.34 -4.25
CA PRO A 167 -32.63 -1.08 -2.98
C PRO A 167 -31.65 -1.04 -1.80
N ALA A 168 -31.82 -0.08 -0.88
CA ALA A 168 -30.85 0.19 0.18
C ALA A 168 -30.53 -1.04 1.06
N ALA A 169 -31.50 -1.91 1.34
CA ALA A 169 -31.30 -3.13 2.12
C ALA A 169 -30.43 -4.14 1.37
N GLU A 170 -30.65 -4.30 0.08
CA GLU A 170 -29.89 -5.20 -0.80
C GLU A 170 -28.46 -4.69 -0.98
N LEU A 171 -28.32 -3.38 -1.18
CA LEU A 171 -27.04 -2.69 -1.25
C LEU A 171 -26.25 -2.84 0.06
N ALA A 172 -26.91 -2.71 1.21
CA ALA A 172 -26.28 -2.94 2.50
C ALA A 172 -25.75 -4.39 2.64
N GLY A 173 -26.50 -5.39 2.17
CA GLY A 173 -26.06 -6.78 2.10
C GLY A 173 -24.82 -6.96 1.23
N LEU A 174 -24.84 -6.39 0.03
CA LEU A 174 -23.70 -6.40 -0.89
C LEU A 174 -22.44 -5.77 -0.26
N LEU A 175 -22.56 -4.58 0.32
CA LEU A 175 -21.41 -3.89 0.92
C LEU A 175 -20.87 -4.63 2.14
N ARG A 176 -21.71 -5.30 2.94
CA ARG A 176 -21.25 -6.17 4.04
C ARG A 176 -20.42 -7.35 3.51
N GLN A 177 -20.89 -8.01 2.46
CA GLN A 177 -20.15 -9.10 1.82
C GLN A 177 -18.78 -8.63 1.30
N LYS A 178 -18.74 -7.45 0.66
CA LYS A 178 -17.50 -6.84 0.19
C LYS A 178 -16.54 -6.48 1.33
N ALA A 179 -17.06 -5.91 2.41
CA ALA A 179 -16.29 -5.62 3.61
C ALA A 179 -15.70 -6.90 4.23
N ALA A 180 -16.46 -8.00 4.30
CA ALA A 180 -15.96 -9.27 4.77
C ALA A 180 -14.81 -9.82 3.90
N GLY A 181 -14.86 -9.62 2.58
CA GLY A 181 -13.74 -9.92 1.68
C GLY A 181 -12.49 -9.13 2.03
N ARG A 182 -12.62 -7.81 2.23
CA ARG A 182 -11.52 -6.93 2.65
C ARG A 182 -10.93 -7.33 4.01
N TRP A 183 -11.77 -7.69 4.96
CA TRP A 183 -11.33 -8.17 6.25
C TRP A 183 -10.45 -9.41 6.15
N ARG A 184 -10.90 -10.43 5.41
CA ARG A 184 -10.11 -11.65 5.16
C ARG A 184 -8.77 -11.33 4.50
N GLN A 185 -8.76 -10.47 3.48
CA GLN A 185 -7.55 -10.04 2.80
C GLN A 185 -6.55 -9.38 3.75
N LYS A 186 -7.01 -8.45 4.61
CA LYS A 186 -6.15 -7.82 5.63
C LYS A 186 -5.57 -8.85 6.61
N GLY A 187 -6.37 -9.81 7.06
CA GLY A 187 -5.92 -10.90 7.92
C GLY A 187 -4.82 -11.75 7.27
N CYS A 188 -4.97 -12.08 5.99
CA CYS A 188 -3.94 -12.84 5.26
C CYS A 188 -2.64 -12.05 5.08
N PHE A 189 -2.69 -10.77 4.72
CA PHE A 189 -1.47 -9.95 4.63
C PHE A 189 -0.78 -9.82 5.99
N ALA A 190 -1.55 -9.65 7.06
CA ALA A 190 -1.01 -9.66 8.42
C ALA A 190 -0.32 -10.98 8.77
N GLN A 191 -0.94 -12.11 8.42
CA GLN A 191 -0.39 -13.45 8.64
C GLN A 191 0.93 -13.67 7.86
N LEU A 192 0.98 -13.27 6.59
CA LEU A 192 2.18 -13.35 5.78
C LEU A 192 3.31 -12.49 6.37
N ARG A 193 3.00 -11.27 6.81
CA ARG A 193 3.97 -10.40 7.46
C ARG A 193 4.51 -11.01 8.75
N ILE A 194 3.64 -11.52 9.62
CA ILE A 194 4.04 -12.20 10.87
C ILE A 194 4.91 -13.42 10.55
N LYS A 195 4.52 -14.23 9.57
CA LYS A 195 5.32 -15.41 9.15
C LYS A 195 6.69 -15.03 8.63
N ARG A 196 6.83 -13.89 7.94
CA ARG A 196 8.08 -13.41 7.34
C ARG A 196 9.06 -12.84 8.36
N VAL A 197 8.59 -12.04 9.32
CA VAL A 197 9.45 -11.25 10.21
C VAL A 197 9.20 -11.45 11.70
N GLY A 198 8.24 -12.29 12.08
CA GLY A 198 7.83 -12.51 13.47
C GLY A 198 6.91 -11.41 14.01
N TRP A 199 6.27 -11.68 15.18
CA TRP A 199 5.24 -10.82 15.76
C TRP A 199 5.70 -9.38 16.03
N GLY A 200 6.76 -9.21 16.83
CA GLY A 200 7.23 -7.89 17.26
C GLY A 200 7.60 -7.00 16.08
N MET A 201 8.36 -7.55 15.12
CA MET A 201 8.75 -6.81 13.92
C MET A 201 7.55 -6.56 13.00
N ALA A 202 6.61 -7.48 12.87
CA ALA A 202 5.39 -7.29 12.10
C ALA A 202 4.54 -6.14 12.67
N ALA A 203 4.38 -6.09 13.99
CA ALA A 203 3.70 -5.00 14.68
C ALA A 203 4.42 -3.65 14.45
N HIS A 204 5.74 -3.61 14.66
CA HIS A 204 6.59 -2.44 14.43
C HIS A 204 6.49 -1.91 13.00
N CYS A 205 6.68 -2.76 12.00
CA CYS A 205 6.55 -2.41 10.60
C CYS A 205 5.16 -1.85 10.27
N THR A 206 4.10 -2.51 10.74
CA THR A 206 2.73 -2.11 10.46
C THR A 206 2.40 -0.75 11.09
N ALA A 207 2.86 -0.49 12.31
CA ALA A 207 2.66 0.80 12.97
C ALA A 207 3.32 1.94 12.20
N LEU A 208 4.60 1.80 11.85
CA LEU A 208 5.33 2.81 11.07
C LEU A 208 4.74 2.99 9.67
N GLU A 209 4.39 1.91 8.98
CA GLU A 209 3.74 1.97 7.67
C GLU A 209 2.46 2.82 7.71
N ILE A 210 1.57 2.58 8.67
CA ILE A 210 0.32 3.33 8.81
C ILE A 210 0.57 4.79 9.18
N LEU A 211 1.59 5.06 10.00
CA LEU A 211 2.02 6.42 10.32
C LEU A 211 2.59 7.15 9.09
N GLY A 212 3.14 6.44 8.12
CA GLY A 212 3.59 6.98 6.83
C GLY A 212 2.47 7.55 5.96
N TYR A 213 1.22 7.23 6.29
CA TYR A 213 0.03 7.68 5.56
C TYR A 213 0.09 7.25 4.09
N ARG A 214 -0.35 8.10 3.13
CA ARG A 214 -0.44 7.75 1.70
C ARG A 214 0.90 7.71 0.97
N HIS A 215 1.82 8.62 1.32
CA HIS A 215 2.99 8.89 0.49
C HIS A 215 4.31 8.39 1.08
N ASN A 216 4.34 8.09 2.38
CA ASN A 216 5.57 7.69 3.07
C ASN A 216 5.49 6.28 3.69
N ARG A 217 4.57 5.43 3.24
CA ARG A 217 4.42 4.07 3.80
C ARG A 217 5.69 3.25 3.61
N ALA A 218 6.20 3.19 2.39
CA ALA A 218 7.42 2.46 2.08
C ALA A 218 8.66 3.10 2.72
N ALA A 219 8.75 4.44 2.77
CA ALA A 219 9.82 5.13 3.48
C ALA A 219 9.84 4.76 4.98
N MET A 220 8.67 4.68 5.62
CA MET A 220 8.53 4.23 7.00
C MET A 220 8.87 2.74 7.18
N LEU A 221 8.56 1.89 6.21
CA LEU A 221 8.98 0.48 6.23
C LEU A 221 10.49 0.32 6.09
N ALA A 222 11.14 1.13 5.26
CA ALA A 222 12.61 1.18 5.18
C ALA A 222 13.24 1.58 6.53
N VAL A 223 12.63 2.56 7.21
CA VAL A 223 13.02 2.93 8.58
C VAL A 223 12.83 1.76 9.55
N ALA A 224 11.68 1.10 9.52
CA ALA A 224 11.40 -0.04 10.40
C ALA A 224 12.40 -1.19 10.19
N ALA A 225 12.78 -1.47 8.95
CA ALA A 225 13.75 -2.50 8.63
C ALA A 225 15.17 -2.17 9.14
N LYS A 226 15.55 -0.90 9.11
CA LYS A 226 16.89 -0.44 9.56
C LYS A 226 16.97 -0.21 11.07
N TYR A 227 15.90 0.25 11.68
CA TYR A 227 15.86 0.62 13.10
C TYR A 227 14.77 -0.21 13.82
N PRO A 228 15.15 -1.36 14.42
CA PRO A 228 14.20 -2.23 15.13
C PRO A 228 13.61 -1.52 16.35
N LEU A 229 12.54 -2.08 16.93
CA LEU A 229 11.74 -1.44 17.98
C LEU A 229 12.59 -0.96 19.18
N GLU A 230 13.60 -1.74 19.55
CA GLU A 230 14.48 -1.48 20.69
C GLU A 230 15.34 -0.22 20.48
N ALA A 231 15.58 0.17 19.24
CA ALA A 231 16.34 1.37 18.90
C ALA A 231 15.58 2.69 19.17
N TRP A 232 14.27 2.62 19.43
CA TRP A 232 13.40 3.80 19.58
C TRP A 232 13.24 4.29 21.01
N GLY A 233 14.01 3.75 21.95
CA GLY A 233 13.97 4.13 23.35
C GLY A 233 14.47 5.56 23.65
N VAL A 234 14.71 5.82 24.91
CA VAL A 234 15.30 7.08 25.37
C VAL A 234 16.68 7.27 24.74
N GLY A 235 16.93 8.45 24.18
CA GLY A 235 18.19 8.78 23.49
C GLY A 235 18.18 8.54 21.97
N CYS A 236 17.09 8.02 21.41
CA CYS A 236 16.93 7.94 19.96
C CYS A 236 16.91 9.34 19.32
N ASP A 237 17.77 9.58 18.35
CA ASP A 237 17.75 10.81 17.55
C ASP A 237 16.93 10.64 16.27
N VAL A 238 15.69 11.13 16.30
CA VAL A 238 14.79 11.12 15.16
C VAL A 238 15.34 11.91 13.97
N ALA A 239 16.15 12.94 14.18
CA ALA A 239 16.72 13.71 13.08
C ALA A 239 17.74 12.86 12.30
N SER A 240 18.60 12.13 13.01
CA SER A 240 19.53 11.17 12.40
C SER A 240 18.79 10.03 11.71
N ILE A 241 17.76 9.43 12.32
CA ILE A 241 16.93 8.41 11.68
C ILE A 241 16.34 8.95 10.36
N TYR A 242 15.77 10.14 10.37
CA TYR A 242 15.21 10.77 9.19
C TYR A 242 16.24 11.01 8.09
N ALA A 243 17.44 11.49 8.44
CA ALA A 243 18.50 11.81 7.48
C ALA A 243 19.21 10.55 6.94
N GLU A 244 19.43 9.55 7.79
CA GLU A 244 20.31 8.42 7.53
C GLU A 244 19.58 7.12 7.14
N SER A 245 18.25 7.11 7.17
CA SER A 245 17.45 5.93 6.84
C SER A 245 17.66 5.42 5.40
N GLY A 246 18.10 6.29 4.49
CA GLY A 246 18.13 6.00 3.06
C GLY A 246 16.73 6.02 2.40
N ALA A 247 15.69 6.38 3.17
CA ALA A 247 14.34 6.49 2.68
C ALA A 247 14.15 7.69 1.75
N ILE A 248 13.28 7.54 0.76
CA ILE A 248 12.86 8.64 -0.09
C ILE A 248 11.61 9.26 0.50
N TRP A 249 11.76 10.43 1.11
CA TRP A 249 10.66 11.12 1.78
C TRP A 249 9.87 12.00 0.83
N GLN A 250 8.57 11.77 0.77
CA GLN A 250 7.63 12.68 0.11
C GLN A 250 7.15 13.73 1.11
N THR A 251 7.62 14.97 0.94
CA THR A 251 7.26 16.09 1.83
C THR A 251 6.36 17.11 1.14
N GLN A 252 6.42 17.19 -0.20
CA GLN A 252 5.59 18.10 -0.98
C GLN A 252 4.12 17.68 -0.96
N GLY A 253 3.22 18.60 -0.69
CA GLY A 253 1.78 18.33 -0.61
C GLY A 253 1.34 17.61 0.68
N VAL A 254 2.24 17.38 1.63
CA VAL A 254 1.97 16.72 2.89
C VAL A 254 1.57 17.75 3.95
N ARG A 255 0.42 17.56 4.62
CA ARG A 255 -0.01 18.40 5.74
C ARG A 255 1.02 18.32 6.87
N PRO A 256 1.26 19.42 7.64
CA PRO A 256 2.27 19.43 8.73
C PRO A 256 2.13 18.27 9.72
N ALA A 257 0.90 17.91 10.09
CA ALA A 257 0.63 16.79 11.00
C ALA A 257 1.01 15.40 10.41
N ASN A 258 1.14 15.28 9.09
CA ASN A 258 1.56 14.06 8.41
C ASN A 258 3.01 14.12 7.92
N HIS A 259 3.75 15.20 8.25
CA HIS A 259 5.15 15.30 7.89
C HIS A 259 5.94 14.12 8.48
N PRO A 260 6.81 13.44 7.72
CA PRO A 260 7.50 12.23 8.17
C PRO A 260 8.22 12.40 9.50
N GLN A 261 8.98 13.47 9.70
CA GLN A 261 9.65 13.72 11.00
C GLN A 261 8.66 13.86 12.16
N ALA A 262 7.50 14.50 11.95
CA ALA A 262 6.49 14.60 12.99
C ALA A 262 5.94 13.21 13.36
N ARG A 263 5.75 12.34 12.37
CA ARG A 263 5.31 10.96 12.58
C ARG A 263 6.37 10.09 13.25
N LEU A 264 7.64 10.26 12.89
CA LEU A 264 8.75 9.58 13.57
C LEU A 264 8.85 9.99 15.04
N ARG A 265 8.76 11.31 15.36
CA ARG A 265 8.72 11.80 16.75
C ARG A 265 7.51 11.25 17.51
N GLN A 266 6.36 11.18 16.86
CA GLN A 266 5.14 10.60 17.43
C GLN A 266 5.35 9.11 17.77
N TYR A 267 5.98 8.36 16.88
CA TYR A 267 6.31 6.96 17.11
C TYR A 267 7.34 6.79 18.23
N GLN A 268 8.35 7.63 18.29
CA GLN A 268 9.32 7.65 19.41
C GLN A 268 8.61 7.88 20.75
N ALA A 269 7.75 8.91 20.83
CA ALA A 269 7.00 9.17 22.06
C ALA A 269 6.13 7.98 22.46
N TRP A 270 5.53 7.30 21.49
CA TRP A 270 4.78 6.06 21.71
C TRP A 270 5.67 4.95 22.31
N VAL A 271 6.80 4.63 21.68
CA VAL A 271 7.69 3.56 22.15
C VAL A 271 8.30 3.88 23.52
N VAL A 272 8.67 5.14 23.76
CA VAL A 272 9.15 5.58 25.09
C VAL A 272 8.08 5.36 26.16
N ALA A 273 6.82 5.69 25.88
CA ALA A 273 5.71 5.50 26.81
C ALA A 273 5.31 4.02 26.97
N ARG A 274 5.43 3.23 25.93
CA ARG A 274 5.01 1.83 25.85
C ARG A 274 6.02 0.99 25.06
N PRO A 275 7.21 0.68 25.62
CA PRO A 275 8.23 -0.08 24.89
C PRO A 275 7.80 -1.52 24.60
N ASP A 276 6.90 -2.08 25.39
CA ASP A 276 6.33 -3.40 25.30
C ASP A 276 4.95 -3.44 24.59
N TRP A 277 4.61 -2.41 23.82
CA TRP A 277 3.29 -2.28 23.20
C TRP A 277 2.86 -3.47 22.30
N PRO A 278 3.75 -4.19 21.59
CA PRO A 278 3.33 -5.37 20.84
C PRO A 278 2.83 -6.49 21.75
N ASP A 279 3.47 -6.70 22.90
CA ASP A 279 3.03 -7.73 23.85
C ASP A 279 1.75 -7.33 24.56
N ARG A 280 1.59 -6.05 24.90
CA ARG A 280 0.32 -5.50 25.44
C ARG A 280 -0.82 -5.68 24.44
N LEU A 281 -0.55 -5.51 23.15
CA LEU A 281 -1.54 -5.72 22.09
C LEU A 281 -2.03 -7.17 22.07
N LEU A 282 -1.15 -8.16 22.24
CA LEU A 282 -1.53 -9.58 22.39
C LEU A 282 -2.34 -9.85 23.67
N GLN A 283 -1.96 -9.21 24.77
CA GLN A 283 -2.69 -9.38 26.01
C GLN A 283 -4.12 -8.82 25.94
N LEU A 284 -4.30 -7.71 25.20
CA LEU A 284 -5.60 -7.07 25.00
C LEU A 284 -6.61 -8.00 24.31
N VAL A 285 -6.16 -8.94 23.47
CA VAL A 285 -7.04 -9.90 22.77
C VAL A 285 -7.98 -10.64 23.73
N LYS A 286 -7.47 -11.03 24.91
CA LYS A 286 -8.24 -11.75 25.93
C LYS A 286 -9.44 -10.96 26.48
N THR A 287 -9.45 -9.66 26.26
CA THR A 287 -10.49 -8.75 26.73
C THR A 287 -11.37 -8.22 25.60
N LEU A 288 -11.07 -8.60 24.35
CA LEU A 288 -11.90 -8.18 23.23
C LEU A 288 -13.29 -8.82 23.33
N PRO A 289 -14.34 -8.04 23.05
CA PRO A 289 -15.67 -8.60 23.00
C PRO A 289 -15.78 -9.63 21.87
N THR A 290 -16.34 -10.78 22.18
CA THR A 290 -16.62 -11.86 21.23
C THR A 290 -18.12 -11.93 20.97
N GLY A 291 -18.51 -12.37 19.77
CA GLY A 291 -19.91 -12.60 19.41
C GLY A 291 -20.28 -12.05 18.03
N GLY A 292 -21.29 -12.68 17.43
CA GLY A 292 -21.83 -12.29 16.12
C GLY A 292 -22.99 -11.32 16.27
N LEU A 293 -22.78 -10.07 15.85
CA LEU A 293 -23.83 -9.05 15.75
C LEU A 293 -23.96 -8.58 14.28
N GLU A 294 -23.86 -9.52 13.33
CA GLU A 294 -23.70 -9.24 11.90
C GLU A 294 -24.80 -8.32 11.30
N ALA A 295 -26.03 -8.49 11.77
CA ALA A 295 -27.16 -7.67 11.33
C ALA A 295 -27.45 -6.46 12.23
N THR A 296 -26.72 -6.29 13.34
CA THR A 296 -27.00 -5.25 14.34
C THR A 296 -26.64 -3.87 13.80
N PRO A 297 -27.51 -2.84 14.04
CA PRO A 297 -27.16 -1.47 13.73
C PRO A 297 -25.86 -1.02 14.40
N THR A 298 -25.01 -0.31 13.67
CA THR A 298 -23.67 0.09 14.15
C THR A 298 -23.69 0.81 15.51
N LYS A 299 -24.69 1.63 15.77
CA LYS A 299 -24.82 2.33 17.07
C LYS A 299 -24.99 1.36 18.22
N LEU A 300 -25.83 0.34 18.06
CA LEU A 300 -26.07 -0.69 19.06
C LEU A 300 -24.86 -1.60 19.23
N ALA A 301 -24.21 -2.00 18.13
CA ALA A 301 -22.99 -2.79 18.17
C ALA A 301 -21.86 -2.06 18.92
N ARG A 302 -21.65 -0.76 18.65
CA ARG A 302 -20.67 0.06 19.37
C ARG A 302 -20.95 0.12 20.88
N GLN A 303 -22.20 0.21 21.27
CA GLN A 303 -22.60 0.21 22.67
C GLN A 303 -22.38 -1.17 23.30
N ALA A 304 -22.85 -2.23 22.65
CA ALA A 304 -22.71 -3.61 23.15
C ALA A 304 -21.25 -4.05 23.31
N PHE A 305 -20.40 -3.69 22.35
CA PHE A 305 -18.96 -3.98 22.40
C PHE A 305 -18.15 -2.95 23.19
N GLY A 306 -18.75 -1.87 23.68
CA GLY A 306 -18.03 -0.83 24.41
C GLY A 306 -16.91 -0.17 23.57
N LEU A 307 -17.11 0.01 22.26
CA LEU A 307 -16.02 0.41 21.35
C LEU A 307 -15.42 1.77 21.67
N ALA A 308 -16.16 2.70 22.31
CA ALA A 308 -15.60 3.96 22.77
C ALA A 308 -14.52 3.73 23.85
N LYS A 309 -14.83 2.92 24.85
CA LYS A 309 -13.88 2.54 25.92
C LYS A 309 -12.70 1.75 25.34
N LEU A 310 -12.97 0.82 24.42
CA LEU A 310 -11.92 0.06 23.75
C LEU A 310 -10.97 0.97 22.96
N ARG A 311 -11.50 2.02 22.32
CA ARG A 311 -10.69 3.03 21.62
C ARG A 311 -9.76 3.80 22.57
N GLU A 312 -10.26 4.15 23.76
CA GLU A 312 -9.46 4.76 24.83
C GLU A 312 -8.37 3.81 25.33
N THR A 313 -8.69 2.51 25.46
CA THR A 313 -7.71 1.47 25.81
C THR A 313 -6.61 1.35 24.76
N PHE A 314 -6.92 1.35 23.47
CA PHE A 314 -5.91 1.36 22.41
C PHE A 314 -5.03 2.63 22.47
N ALA A 315 -5.65 3.79 22.73
CA ALA A 315 -4.91 5.05 22.82
C ALA A 315 -3.92 5.03 24.00
N ARG A 316 -4.41 4.73 25.20
CA ARG A 316 -3.64 4.83 26.44
C ARG A 316 -2.69 3.65 26.66
N ASP A 317 -3.22 2.42 26.54
CA ASP A 317 -2.49 1.23 26.98
C ASP A 317 -1.58 0.65 25.91
N ILE A 318 -1.91 0.88 24.63
CA ILE A 318 -1.10 0.45 23.48
C ILE A 318 -0.27 1.61 22.94
N ALA A 319 -0.90 2.73 22.57
CA ALA A 319 -0.20 3.84 21.91
C ALA A 319 0.35 4.92 22.88
N GLY A 320 0.20 4.75 24.22
CA GLY A 320 0.73 5.66 25.22
C GLY A 320 0.25 7.10 25.07
N ASP A 321 -0.97 7.30 24.59
CA ASP A 321 -1.60 8.58 24.24
C ASP A 321 -0.84 9.40 23.17
N ALA A 322 0.19 8.82 22.55
CA ALA A 322 0.97 9.49 21.52
C ALA A 322 0.20 9.63 20.20
N VAL A 323 -0.78 8.76 19.93
CA VAL A 323 -1.55 8.75 18.69
C VAL A 323 -3.05 8.80 18.98
N GLY A 324 -3.76 9.72 18.33
CA GLY A 324 -5.20 9.89 18.49
C GLY A 324 -5.93 10.16 17.16
N GLY A 325 -7.22 10.50 17.27
CA GLY A 325 -8.05 10.85 16.12
C GLY A 325 -8.16 9.73 15.09
N THR A 326 -8.36 10.10 13.83
CA THR A 326 -8.50 9.15 12.71
C THR A 326 -7.25 8.31 12.50
N ARG A 327 -6.07 8.80 12.93
CA ARG A 327 -4.83 8.03 12.81
C ARG A 327 -4.82 6.81 13.74
N LEU A 328 -5.32 6.94 14.96
CA LEU A 328 -5.54 5.81 15.85
C LEU A 328 -6.56 4.83 15.27
N ASP A 329 -7.65 5.35 14.69
CA ASP A 329 -8.67 4.51 14.08
C ASP A 329 -8.09 3.68 12.91
N ASN A 330 -7.20 4.27 12.10
CA ASN A 330 -6.48 3.54 11.07
C ASN A 330 -5.49 2.51 11.64
N LEU A 331 -4.73 2.85 12.69
CA LEU A 331 -3.86 1.87 13.38
C LEU A 331 -4.65 0.68 13.89
N VAL A 332 -5.83 0.91 14.47
CA VAL A 332 -6.69 -0.17 14.96
C VAL A 332 -7.21 -1.02 13.80
N CYS A 333 -7.79 -0.40 12.77
CA CYS A 333 -8.48 -1.12 11.71
C CYS A 333 -7.56 -1.73 10.65
N ASP A 334 -6.49 -1.01 10.28
CA ASP A 334 -5.57 -1.44 9.23
C ASP A 334 -4.36 -2.19 9.78
N GLY A 335 -4.12 -2.11 11.09
CA GLY A 335 -2.98 -2.71 11.76
C GLY A 335 -3.35 -3.68 12.87
N PHE A 336 -3.80 -3.16 14.02
CA PHE A 336 -3.90 -3.96 15.25
C PHE A 336 -4.89 -5.11 15.16
N LEU A 337 -6.13 -4.86 14.72
CA LEU A 337 -7.15 -5.92 14.62
C LEU A 337 -6.76 -7.01 13.61
N PRO A 338 -6.29 -6.70 12.39
CA PRO A 338 -5.78 -7.74 11.48
C PRO A 338 -4.60 -8.54 12.04
N LEU A 339 -3.62 -7.86 12.68
CA LEU A 339 -2.45 -8.52 13.27
C LEU A 339 -2.82 -9.48 14.40
N ILE A 340 -3.64 -9.04 15.35
CA ILE A 340 -4.04 -9.90 16.47
C ILE A 340 -4.88 -11.08 16.00
N THR A 341 -5.81 -10.86 15.06
CA THR A 341 -6.59 -11.96 14.47
C THR A 341 -5.67 -12.96 13.77
N ALA A 342 -4.71 -12.49 12.98
CA ALA A 342 -3.74 -13.34 12.29
C ALA A 342 -2.84 -14.13 13.25
N GLN A 343 -2.44 -13.52 14.38
CA GLN A 343 -1.56 -14.14 15.38
C GLN A 343 -2.29 -15.15 16.27
N THR A 344 -3.53 -14.85 16.66
CA THR A 344 -4.24 -15.61 17.71
C THR A 344 -5.34 -16.52 17.17
N GLY A 345 -5.83 -16.26 15.96
CA GLY A 345 -7.01 -16.90 15.39
C GLY A 345 -8.35 -16.35 15.90
N GLU A 346 -8.32 -15.44 16.89
CA GLU A 346 -9.54 -14.80 17.42
C GLU A 346 -10.07 -13.77 16.42
N ASP A 347 -11.27 -13.99 15.87
CA ASP A 347 -11.84 -13.14 14.85
C ASP A 347 -12.35 -11.81 15.42
N ALA A 348 -11.66 -10.72 15.14
CA ALA A 348 -12.04 -9.35 15.48
C ALA A 348 -12.87 -8.64 14.39
N GLY A 349 -13.39 -9.37 13.41
CA GLY A 349 -14.08 -8.81 12.24
C GLY A 349 -15.28 -7.94 12.56
N MET A 350 -16.06 -8.28 13.61
CA MET A 350 -17.20 -7.47 14.03
C MET A 350 -16.78 -6.15 14.69
N ILE A 351 -15.72 -6.16 15.50
CA ILE A 351 -15.12 -4.94 16.05
C ILE A 351 -14.64 -4.07 14.90
N TRP A 352 -13.88 -4.64 13.99
CA TRP A 352 -13.36 -3.97 12.80
C TRP A 352 -14.49 -3.38 11.94
N PHE A 353 -15.56 -4.13 11.67
CA PHE A 353 -16.68 -3.64 10.86
C PHE A 353 -17.33 -2.40 11.49
N HIS A 354 -17.68 -2.48 12.79
CA HIS A 354 -18.39 -1.42 13.49
C HIS A 354 -17.50 -0.30 14.04
N TRP A 355 -16.18 -0.39 13.84
CA TRP A 355 -15.24 0.63 14.31
C TRP A 355 -15.54 2.01 13.74
N PHE A 356 -14.90 3.01 14.32
CA PHE A 356 -15.01 4.39 13.85
C PHE A 356 -14.40 4.52 12.45
N LEU A 357 -15.01 5.37 11.62
CA LEU A 357 -14.52 5.59 10.27
C LEU A 357 -13.19 6.35 10.33
N GLY A 358 -12.13 5.71 9.86
CA GLY A 358 -10.81 6.31 9.72
C GLY A 358 -10.71 7.22 8.48
N ASP A 359 -9.51 7.31 7.92
CA ASP A 359 -9.28 8.05 6.68
C ASP A 359 -9.83 7.26 5.49
N VAL A 360 -10.95 7.70 4.96
CA VAL A 360 -11.53 7.22 3.71
C VAL A 360 -11.65 8.38 2.72
N PRO A 361 -11.64 8.12 1.41
CA PRO A 361 -11.89 9.14 0.41
C PRO A 361 -13.22 9.86 0.66
N GLU A 362 -13.24 11.18 0.41
CA GLU A 362 -14.44 11.99 0.62
C GLU A 362 -15.62 11.50 -0.22
N GLN A 363 -15.36 11.01 -1.42
CA GLN A 363 -16.36 10.41 -2.30
C GLN A 363 -17.09 9.24 -1.63
N VAL A 364 -16.35 8.36 -0.92
CA VAL A 364 -16.93 7.24 -0.16
C VAL A 364 -17.77 7.75 1.01
N ARG A 365 -17.25 8.75 1.74
CA ARG A 365 -17.92 9.34 2.88
C ARG A 365 -19.26 10.00 2.49
N THR A 366 -19.30 10.67 1.34
CA THR A 366 -20.49 11.35 0.81
C THR A 366 -21.46 10.41 0.10
N ALA A 367 -20.95 9.33 -0.53
CA ALA A 367 -21.79 8.36 -1.23
C ALA A 367 -22.65 7.52 -0.29
N LEU A 368 -22.11 7.05 0.83
CA LEU A 368 -22.83 6.18 1.77
C LEU A 368 -24.14 6.77 2.29
N PRO A 369 -24.23 8.06 2.71
CA PRO A 369 -25.50 8.71 3.07
C PRO A 369 -26.44 8.89 1.89
N LYS A 370 -25.93 9.29 0.73
CA LYS A 370 -26.76 9.52 -0.49
C LYS A 370 -27.39 8.22 -1.00
N LEU A 371 -26.71 7.09 -0.83
CA LEU A 371 -27.21 5.76 -1.15
C LEU A 371 -28.11 5.15 -0.06
N GLY A 372 -28.38 5.87 1.02
CA GLY A 372 -29.22 5.40 2.11
C GLY A 372 -28.65 4.26 2.94
N VAL A 373 -27.36 3.93 2.78
CA VAL A 373 -26.71 2.79 3.48
C VAL A 373 -26.33 3.15 4.90
N ALA A 374 -25.69 4.29 5.10
CA ALA A 374 -25.24 4.74 6.42
C ALA A 374 -25.09 6.26 6.46
N GLY A 375 -25.34 6.87 7.62
CA GLY A 375 -25.29 8.32 7.82
C GLY A 375 -26.67 8.91 8.10
N ARG A 376 -26.84 10.21 7.88
CA ARG A 376 -28.12 10.91 8.14
C ARG A 376 -29.25 10.28 7.31
N GLY A 377 -30.36 9.94 7.96
CA GLY A 377 -31.57 9.42 7.31
C GLY A 377 -31.62 7.90 7.11
N SER A 378 -30.51 7.16 7.24
CA SER A 378 -30.49 5.71 7.02
C SER A 378 -30.76 4.88 8.28
N GLY A 379 -30.78 5.50 9.47
CA GLY A 379 -30.81 4.77 10.75
C GLY A 379 -29.51 4.06 11.14
N GLN A 380 -28.51 4.05 10.24
CA GLN A 380 -27.19 3.42 10.41
C GLN A 380 -26.10 4.50 10.59
N ALA A 381 -25.24 4.32 11.59
CA ALA A 381 -24.05 5.18 11.71
C ALA A 381 -22.98 4.80 10.69
N LEU A 382 -22.23 5.79 10.21
CA LEU A 382 -21.01 5.53 9.44
C LEU A 382 -20.01 4.75 10.28
N CYS A 383 -19.42 3.72 9.70
CA CYS A 383 -18.40 2.89 10.34
C CYS A 383 -17.36 2.40 9.33
N HIS A 384 -16.30 1.81 9.84
CA HIS A 384 -15.18 1.34 9.03
C HIS A 384 -15.65 0.31 7.98
N GLY A 385 -16.47 -0.66 8.38
CA GLY A 385 -16.97 -1.70 7.48
C GLY A 385 -17.74 -1.17 6.28
N TRP A 386 -18.61 -0.17 6.45
CA TRP A 386 -19.29 0.46 5.32
C TRP A 386 -18.32 1.13 4.36
N GLY A 387 -17.32 1.85 4.89
CA GLY A 387 -16.27 2.46 4.08
C GLY A 387 -15.48 1.42 3.29
N GLN A 388 -15.08 0.33 3.92
CA GLN A 388 -14.31 -0.74 3.28
C GLN A 388 -15.13 -1.54 2.27
N GLY A 389 -16.42 -1.76 2.53
CA GLY A 389 -17.33 -2.39 1.56
C GLY A 389 -17.45 -1.58 0.27
N MET A 390 -17.61 -0.25 0.40
CA MET A 390 -17.64 0.65 -0.74
C MET A 390 -16.30 0.67 -1.50
N LEU A 391 -15.17 0.72 -0.78
CA LEU A 391 -13.85 0.66 -1.39
C LEU A 391 -13.62 -0.65 -2.16
N ALA A 392 -14.06 -1.79 -1.61
CA ALA A 392 -13.96 -3.07 -2.29
C ALA A 392 -14.78 -3.10 -3.58
N TRP A 393 -16.00 -2.56 -3.54
CA TRP A 393 -16.83 -2.46 -4.73
C TRP A 393 -16.17 -1.60 -5.80
N ILE A 394 -15.62 -0.44 -5.44
CA ILE A 394 -14.91 0.46 -6.35
C ILE A 394 -13.72 -0.25 -7.01
N LEU A 395 -12.91 -0.99 -6.24
CA LEU A 395 -11.76 -1.75 -6.75
C LEU A 395 -12.17 -2.79 -7.79
N GLU A 396 -13.27 -3.51 -7.54
CA GLU A 396 -13.77 -4.49 -8.49
C GLU A 396 -14.24 -3.85 -9.80
N GLN A 397 -14.89 -2.69 -9.75
CA GLN A 397 -15.28 -1.97 -10.98
C GLN A 397 -14.05 -1.53 -11.79
N ALA A 398 -13.00 -1.03 -11.12
CA ALA A 398 -11.75 -0.67 -11.78
C ALA A 398 -11.11 -1.88 -12.48
N THR A 399 -11.07 -3.03 -11.82
CA THR A 399 -10.53 -4.26 -12.40
C THR A 399 -11.34 -4.73 -13.60
N ARG A 400 -12.67 -4.65 -13.54
CA ARG A 400 -13.55 -5.01 -14.68
C ARG A 400 -13.36 -4.07 -15.87
N ALA A 401 -13.27 -2.77 -15.63
CA ALA A 401 -13.04 -1.77 -16.69
C ALA A 401 -11.69 -2.00 -17.39
N SER A 402 -10.64 -2.35 -16.66
CA SER A 402 -9.33 -2.66 -17.24
C SER A 402 -9.33 -3.92 -18.11
N ARG A 403 -10.13 -4.92 -17.75
CA ARG A 403 -10.32 -6.16 -18.57
C ARG A 403 -11.05 -5.87 -19.86
N SER A 404 -12.10 -5.06 -19.84
CA SER A 404 -12.89 -4.73 -21.04
C SER A 404 -12.11 -3.90 -22.07
N THR A 405 -11.10 -3.13 -21.64
CA THR A 405 -10.22 -2.36 -22.54
C THR A 405 -9.08 -3.21 -23.12
N GLY A 406 -8.69 -4.31 -22.47
CA GLY A 406 -7.67 -5.25 -22.95
C GLY A 406 -8.16 -6.28 -23.96
N GLU A 407 -9.46 -6.59 -23.98
CA GLU A 407 -10.05 -7.56 -24.92
C GLU A 407 -10.25 -7.04 -26.35
N ASN A 408 -9.99 -5.77 -26.63
CA ASN A 408 -10.09 -5.16 -27.96
C ASN A 408 -8.75 -5.04 -28.70
N LEU A 409 -7.80 -5.95 -28.48
CA LEU A 409 -6.68 -6.10 -29.39
C LEU A 409 -7.10 -7.09 -30.50
N PRO A 410 -7.17 -6.66 -31.78
CA PRO A 410 -7.45 -7.57 -32.86
C PRO A 410 -6.31 -8.58 -32.95
N GLY A 411 -6.67 -9.85 -32.89
CA GLY A 411 -5.76 -10.93 -33.20
C GLY A 411 -5.23 -10.85 -34.63
N ALA A 412 -3.97 -10.96 -34.78
CA ALA A 412 -3.22 -11.64 -35.83
C ALA A 412 -1.72 -11.36 -35.68
#